data_ced0c29901315d3128a49d864c43be54
#
_entry.id   ced0c29901315d3128a49d864c43be54
#
_cell.length_a   1.000
_cell.length_b   1.000
_cell.length_c   1.000
_cell.angle_alpha   90.00
_cell.angle_beta   90.00
_cell.angle_gamma   90.00
#
_symmetry.space_group_name_H-M   'P 1'
#
loop_
_entity.id
_entity.type
_entity.pdbx_description
1 polymer ?
#
loop_
_entity_poly.entity_id
_entity_poly.type
_entity_poly.pdbx_seq_one_letter_code
_entity_poly.pdbx_strand_id
1 'polypeptide(L)'
;MNQDLVQLSSYEFESISIPPADAIEAYERDGVVSLRGAFSEEWIELLAHGMEIAISDSLKQDTAFNISTPGDPGFFFYDTFMWQRINQFKRFVFESNVADIAANVMRSKGLIFYFDFMLVKEPGTSSKTPWHYDEAYWPIKGNQICNLWIALDHIPIETALRFVIGSHRWAKSYNPVHFDPDMYYADLPNIPPMPDWDVEPGDHKIAFAPMDPGDCLVFNRRTFHSAPGNSLKTSSRRALATHWIGDDVTYNDKAHETDPPYRGEGLVHGGSMECATFPRVR
;
A
#
# COMPACT_ATOMS: atom_id res chain seq x y z
N MET A 1 -1.77 20.51 -20.69
CA MET A 1 -3.10 19.91 -20.92
C MET A 1 -3.64 19.55 -19.55
N ASN A 2 -4.88 19.99 -19.21
CA ASN A 2 -5.49 19.58 -17.94
C ASN A 2 -5.67 18.06 -17.98
N GLN A 3 -5.03 17.36 -17.04
CA GLN A 3 -5.37 15.97 -16.76
C GLN A 3 -6.83 15.93 -16.30
N ASP A 4 -7.66 15.13 -16.95
CA ASP A 4 -8.96 14.78 -16.42
C ASP A 4 -8.76 13.81 -15.24
N LEU A 5 -8.39 14.36 -14.08
CA LEU A 5 -8.37 13.63 -12.84
C LEU A 5 -9.80 13.26 -12.47
N VAL A 6 -10.05 11.99 -12.29
CA VAL A 6 -11.37 11.45 -11.96
C VAL A 6 -11.38 10.99 -10.51
N GLN A 7 -12.37 11.43 -9.75
CA GLN A 7 -12.56 10.88 -8.41
C GLN A 7 -12.96 9.42 -8.51
N LEU A 8 -12.28 8.57 -7.72
CA LEU A 8 -12.57 7.15 -7.62
C LEU A 8 -13.97 6.96 -7.04
N SER A 9 -14.71 5.99 -7.57
CA SER A 9 -16.00 5.58 -6.97
C SER A 9 -15.75 5.04 -5.57
N SER A 10 -16.56 5.51 -4.61
CA SER A 10 -16.51 5.05 -3.22
C SER A 10 -17.80 4.32 -2.85
N TYR A 11 -17.68 3.34 -1.98
CA TYR A 11 -18.75 2.47 -1.55
C TYR A 11 -18.84 2.51 -0.02
N GLU A 12 -20.03 2.72 0.50
CA GLU A 12 -20.28 2.67 1.95
C GLU A 12 -20.10 1.24 2.47
N PHE A 13 -19.38 1.11 3.56
CA PHE A 13 -19.12 -0.17 4.18
C PHE A 13 -20.13 -0.41 5.31
N GLU A 14 -21.30 -0.96 4.94
CA GLU A 14 -22.40 -1.18 5.86
C GLU A 14 -22.27 -2.45 6.72
N SER A 15 -21.33 -3.32 6.39
CA SER A 15 -21.13 -4.64 7.03
C SER A 15 -19.75 -4.75 7.66
N ILE A 16 -19.67 -5.44 8.78
CA ILE A 16 -18.43 -5.62 9.55
C ILE A 16 -17.32 -6.36 8.78
N SER A 17 -17.65 -7.09 7.69
CA SER A 17 -16.65 -8.00 7.07
C SER A 17 -16.74 -8.16 5.56
N ILE A 18 -17.84 -7.81 4.91
CA ILE A 18 -18.06 -8.12 3.49
C ILE A 18 -18.24 -6.84 2.68
N PRO A 19 -17.29 -6.51 1.77
CA PRO A 19 -17.48 -5.40 0.83
C PRO A 19 -18.73 -5.62 -0.05
N PRO A 20 -19.44 -4.55 -0.44
CA PRO A 20 -20.52 -4.63 -1.41
C PRO A 20 -20.11 -5.31 -2.71
N ALA A 21 -21.02 -6.04 -3.35
CA ALA A 21 -20.70 -6.79 -4.56
C ALA A 21 -20.21 -5.89 -5.71
N ASP A 22 -20.79 -4.72 -5.86
CA ASP A 22 -20.39 -3.71 -6.86
C ASP A 22 -19.02 -3.09 -6.55
N ALA A 23 -18.59 -3.03 -5.28
CA ALA A 23 -17.24 -2.66 -4.90
C ALA A 23 -16.22 -3.73 -5.33
N ILE A 24 -16.54 -5.02 -5.19
CA ILE A 24 -15.70 -6.12 -5.66
C ILE A 24 -15.59 -6.09 -7.19
N GLU A 25 -16.70 -5.86 -7.90
CA GLU A 25 -16.69 -5.72 -9.37
C GLU A 25 -15.87 -4.50 -9.81
N ALA A 26 -15.93 -3.38 -9.08
CA ALA A 26 -15.10 -2.21 -9.34
C ALA A 26 -13.61 -2.51 -9.14
N TYR A 27 -13.23 -3.22 -8.09
CA TYR A 27 -11.86 -3.67 -7.88
C TYR A 27 -11.36 -4.56 -9.03
N GLU A 28 -12.15 -5.52 -9.48
CA GLU A 28 -11.80 -6.41 -10.61
C GLU A 28 -11.66 -5.63 -11.93
N ARG A 29 -12.48 -4.62 -12.15
CA ARG A 29 -12.49 -3.80 -13.36
C ARG A 29 -11.38 -2.76 -13.38
N ASP A 30 -11.20 -2.03 -12.28
CA ASP A 30 -10.38 -0.82 -12.21
C ASP A 30 -9.03 -1.06 -11.55
N GLY A 31 -8.89 -2.16 -10.77
CA GLY A 31 -7.69 -2.49 -10.00
C GLY A 31 -7.61 -1.78 -8.66
N VAL A 32 -8.58 -0.95 -8.33
CA VAL A 32 -8.67 -0.20 -7.08
C VAL A 32 -10.11 0.13 -6.75
N VAL A 33 -10.44 0.15 -5.45
CA VAL A 33 -11.75 0.55 -4.93
C VAL A 33 -11.59 1.31 -3.61
N SER A 34 -12.49 2.25 -3.34
CA SER A 34 -12.56 2.98 -2.07
C SER A 34 -13.75 2.48 -1.24
N LEU A 35 -13.49 2.06 0.00
CA LEU A 35 -14.48 1.65 0.98
C LEU A 35 -14.55 2.71 2.07
N ARG A 36 -15.73 3.29 2.28
CA ARG A 36 -15.99 4.32 3.29
C ARG A 36 -16.34 3.70 4.63
N GLY A 37 -15.76 4.23 5.71
CA GLY A 37 -16.07 3.77 7.07
C GLY A 37 -15.74 2.29 7.31
N ALA A 38 -14.72 1.75 6.62
CA ALA A 38 -14.35 0.34 6.73
C ALA A 38 -13.86 -0.05 8.12
N PHE A 39 -13.32 0.90 8.89
CA PHE A 39 -12.77 0.68 10.23
C PHE A 39 -13.33 1.71 11.21
N SER A 40 -13.66 1.25 12.42
CA SER A 40 -14.18 2.10 13.49
C SER A 40 -13.12 3.06 14.04
N GLU A 41 -13.58 4.10 14.72
CA GLU A 41 -12.72 5.07 15.40
C GLU A 41 -11.76 4.38 16.40
N GLU A 42 -12.24 3.34 17.11
CA GLU A 42 -11.38 2.57 18.04
C GLU A 42 -10.18 1.93 17.35
N TRP A 43 -10.34 1.40 16.12
CA TRP A 43 -9.23 0.87 15.35
C TRP A 43 -8.28 1.96 14.88
N ILE A 44 -8.80 3.12 14.50
CA ILE A 44 -7.97 4.25 14.07
C ILE A 44 -7.16 4.81 15.24
N GLU A 45 -7.76 4.97 16.43
CA GLU A 45 -7.03 5.38 17.64
C GLU A 45 -5.95 4.36 18.04
N LEU A 46 -6.26 3.07 17.99
CA LEU A 46 -5.30 2.01 18.25
C LEU A 46 -4.09 2.09 17.31
N LEU A 47 -4.33 2.25 16.01
CA LEU A 47 -3.28 2.38 15.01
C LEU A 47 -2.48 3.67 15.17
N ALA A 48 -3.13 4.79 15.47
CA ALA A 48 -2.45 6.06 15.72
C ALA A 48 -1.46 5.95 16.88
N HIS A 49 -1.87 5.32 17.99
CA HIS A 49 -0.96 5.04 19.11
C HIS A 49 0.19 4.09 18.69
N GLY A 50 -0.09 3.07 17.89
CA GLY A 50 0.95 2.19 17.34
C GLY A 50 1.99 2.96 16.51
N MET A 51 1.55 3.93 15.71
CA MET A 51 2.44 4.77 14.91
C MET A 51 3.33 5.68 15.77
N GLU A 52 2.82 6.25 16.85
CA GLU A 52 3.61 7.02 17.80
C GLU A 52 4.75 6.18 18.40
N ILE A 53 4.46 4.93 18.78
CA ILE A 53 5.47 3.98 19.27
C ILE A 53 6.50 3.70 18.18
N ALA A 54 6.07 3.41 16.94
CA ALA A 54 6.97 3.11 15.83
C ALA A 54 7.93 4.27 15.53
N ILE A 55 7.42 5.51 15.50
CA ILE A 55 8.24 6.70 15.28
C ILE A 55 9.25 6.89 16.43
N SER A 56 8.84 6.71 17.67
CA SER A 56 9.72 6.87 18.85
C SER A 56 10.85 5.84 18.88
N ASP A 57 10.61 4.65 18.36
CA ASP A 57 11.58 3.55 18.32
C ASP A 57 12.36 3.44 16.99
N SER A 58 12.08 4.31 16.03
CA SER A 58 12.59 4.25 14.65
C SER A 58 14.11 4.14 14.53
N LEU A 59 14.86 4.85 15.37
CA LEU A 59 16.33 4.81 15.35
C LEU A 59 16.93 3.44 15.70
N LYS A 60 16.13 2.50 16.20
CA LYS A 60 16.54 1.14 16.55
C LYS A 60 16.14 0.11 15.50
N GLN A 61 15.48 0.55 14.42
CA GLN A 61 14.90 -0.34 13.43
C GLN A 61 15.59 -0.16 12.07
N ASP A 62 16.01 -1.27 11.49
CA ASP A 62 16.56 -1.32 10.12
C ASP A 62 15.49 -1.24 9.02
N THR A 63 14.21 -1.29 9.41
CA THR A 63 13.03 -1.20 8.54
C THR A 63 12.43 0.19 8.47
N ALA A 64 12.91 1.11 9.32
CA ALA A 64 12.41 2.48 9.42
C ALA A 64 13.27 3.44 8.61
N PHE A 65 12.61 4.24 7.77
CA PHE A 65 13.26 5.22 6.90
C PHE A 65 12.65 6.59 7.09
N ASN A 66 13.51 7.62 7.04
CA ASN A 66 13.09 9.01 7.12
C ASN A 66 13.69 9.78 5.93
N ILE A 67 12.83 10.20 5.01
CA ILE A 67 13.20 10.98 3.83
C ILE A 67 12.92 12.45 4.13
N SER A 68 13.97 13.28 4.18
CA SER A 68 13.88 14.70 4.41
C SER A 68 14.45 15.48 3.21
N THR A 69 13.63 16.33 2.61
CA THR A 69 14.09 17.22 1.54
C THR A 69 14.64 18.49 2.15
N PRO A 70 15.86 18.95 1.78
CA PRO A 70 16.44 20.18 2.31
C PRO A 70 15.51 21.39 2.09
N GLY A 71 15.19 22.10 3.17
CA GLY A 71 14.31 23.26 3.16
C GLY A 71 12.83 22.98 3.44
N ASP A 72 12.41 21.72 3.46
CA ASP A 72 11.06 21.34 3.89
C ASP A 72 10.93 21.42 5.42
N PRO A 73 9.80 21.89 5.95
CA PRO A 73 9.53 21.84 7.39
C PRO A 73 9.17 20.44 7.87
N GLY A 74 8.63 19.60 6.99
CA GLY A 74 8.21 18.23 7.29
C GLY A 74 9.09 17.16 6.64
N PHE A 75 8.81 15.90 6.96
CA PHE A 75 9.52 14.74 6.44
C PHE A 75 8.53 13.66 5.97
N PHE A 76 9.02 12.68 5.23
CA PHE A 76 8.31 11.46 4.91
C PHE A 76 8.96 10.28 5.64
N PHE A 77 8.22 9.71 6.57
CA PHE A 77 8.63 8.56 7.36
C PHE A 77 7.85 7.33 6.92
N TYR A 78 8.54 6.19 6.83
CA TYR A 78 7.90 4.90 6.62
C TYR A 78 8.63 3.78 7.36
N ASP A 79 7.90 2.72 7.69
CA ASP A 79 8.40 1.55 8.41
C ASP A 79 7.59 0.31 8.01
N THR A 80 8.20 -0.88 8.13
CA THR A 80 7.59 -2.16 7.77
C THR A 80 7.71 -3.20 8.89
N PHE A 81 6.90 -4.25 8.82
CA PHE A 81 6.89 -5.36 9.80
C PHE A 81 6.65 -4.94 11.25
N MET A 82 5.92 -3.85 11.48
CA MET A 82 5.62 -3.36 12.81
C MET A 82 4.78 -4.34 13.63
N TRP A 83 3.92 -5.15 12.98
CA TRP A 83 3.09 -6.16 13.63
C TRP A 83 3.88 -7.17 14.48
N GLN A 84 5.17 -7.41 14.14
CA GLN A 84 6.03 -8.34 14.87
C GLN A 84 6.51 -7.79 16.23
N ARG A 85 6.55 -6.47 16.38
CA ARG A 85 7.12 -5.79 17.55
C ARG A 85 6.17 -4.84 18.28
N ILE A 86 5.08 -4.41 17.64
CA ILE A 86 4.12 -3.45 18.19
C ILE A 86 2.74 -4.09 18.25
N ASN A 87 2.22 -4.28 19.47
CA ASN A 87 0.98 -5.01 19.73
C ASN A 87 -0.24 -4.39 19.03
N GLN A 88 -0.28 -3.09 18.85
CA GLN A 88 -1.38 -2.37 18.19
C GLN A 88 -1.56 -2.84 16.74
N PHE A 89 -0.48 -2.94 15.98
CA PHE A 89 -0.51 -3.44 14.60
C PHE A 89 -0.85 -4.94 14.57
N LYS A 90 -0.28 -5.72 15.49
CA LYS A 90 -0.61 -7.14 15.61
C LYS A 90 -2.10 -7.36 15.85
N ARG A 91 -2.69 -6.62 16.80
CA ARG A 91 -4.13 -6.70 17.09
C ARG A 91 -4.95 -6.31 15.87
N PHE A 92 -4.60 -5.22 15.19
CA PHE A 92 -5.31 -4.82 13.99
C PHE A 92 -5.32 -5.91 12.92
N VAL A 93 -4.18 -6.51 12.62
CA VAL A 93 -4.04 -7.57 11.61
C VAL A 93 -4.87 -8.81 11.94
N PHE A 94 -4.90 -9.23 13.22
CA PHE A 94 -5.50 -10.52 13.60
C PHE A 94 -6.89 -10.43 14.24
N GLU A 95 -7.31 -9.25 14.70
CA GLU A 95 -8.57 -9.09 15.45
C GLU A 95 -9.58 -8.19 14.70
N SER A 96 -9.13 -7.36 13.74
CA SER A 96 -10.05 -6.54 12.95
C SER A 96 -10.64 -7.31 11.74
N ASN A 97 -11.54 -6.65 11.01
CA ASN A 97 -12.14 -7.18 9.79
C ASN A 97 -11.24 -7.06 8.54
N VAL A 98 -10.00 -6.59 8.67
CA VAL A 98 -9.09 -6.33 7.53
C VAL A 98 -8.82 -7.58 6.69
N ALA A 99 -8.64 -8.74 7.35
CA ALA A 99 -8.42 -10.01 6.67
C ALA A 99 -9.67 -10.48 5.90
N ASP A 100 -10.86 -10.27 6.46
CA ASP A 100 -12.11 -10.63 5.79
C ASP A 100 -12.37 -9.77 4.56
N ILE A 101 -12.09 -8.46 4.62
CA ILE A 101 -12.15 -7.57 3.45
C ILE A 101 -11.21 -8.07 2.36
N ALA A 102 -9.94 -8.35 2.70
CA ALA A 102 -8.94 -8.85 1.75
C ALA A 102 -9.38 -10.17 1.08
N ALA A 103 -9.82 -11.14 1.88
CA ALA A 103 -10.27 -12.44 1.38
C ALA A 103 -11.47 -12.31 0.42
N ASN A 104 -12.46 -11.49 0.76
CA ASN A 104 -13.67 -11.30 -0.05
C ASN A 104 -13.33 -10.59 -1.38
N VAL A 105 -12.53 -9.53 -1.35
CA VAL A 105 -12.14 -8.78 -2.56
C VAL A 105 -11.34 -9.65 -3.51
N MET A 106 -10.44 -10.49 -3.01
CA MET A 106 -9.64 -11.42 -3.82
C MET A 106 -10.38 -12.73 -4.16
N ARG A 107 -11.56 -12.97 -3.59
CA ARG A 107 -12.28 -14.25 -3.67
C ARG A 107 -11.39 -15.43 -3.26
N SER A 108 -10.56 -15.25 -2.23
CA SER A 108 -9.67 -16.26 -1.69
C SER A 108 -10.29 -16.96 -0.49
N LYS A 109 -10.06 -18.28 -0.37
CA LYS A 109 -10.51 -19.05 0.80
C LYS A 109 -9.47 -19.01 1.91
N GLY A 110 -8.21 -19.19 1.58
CA GLY A 110 -7.08 -19.04 2.48
C GLY A 110 -6.47 -17.66 2.36
N LEU A 111 -5.83 -17.21 3.43
CA LEU A 111 -5.20 -15.90 3.46
C LEU A 111 -3.93 -15.93 4.31
N ILE A 112 -2.86 -15.39 3.75
CA ILE A 112 -1.59 -15.17 4.44
C ILE A 112 -1.39 -13.66 4.55
N PHE A 113 -1.02 -13.21 5.74
CA PHE A 113 -0.57 -11.84 5.95
C PHE A 113 0.87 -11.71 5.47
N TYR A 114 1.11 -10.76 4.56
CA TYR A 114 2.44 -10.59 3.99
C TYR A 114 3.27 -9.62 4.84
N PHE A 115 2.86 -8.38 4.96
CA PHE A 115 3.44 -7.41 5.90
C PHE A 115 2.56 -6.15 6.02
N ASP A 116 2.87 -5.33 7.02
CA ASP A 116 2.33 -3.99 7.19
C ASP A 116 3.36 -2.92 6.79
N PHE A 117 2.87 -1.79 6.30
CA PHE A 117 3.67 -0.67 5.86
C PHE A 117 3.04 0.64 6.34
N MET A 118 3.71 1.30 7.27
CA MET A 118 3.30 2.60 7.79
C MET A 118 3.88 3.72 6.93
N LEU A 119 3.06 4.72 6.62
CA LEU A 119 3.46 5.89 5.84
C LEU A 119 3.00 7.16 6.56
N VAL A 120 3.94 8.03 6.87
CA VAL A 120 3.67 9.31 7.54
C VAL A 120 4.32 10.43 6.75
N LYS A 121 3.51 11.31 6.19
CA LYS A 121 3.99 12.54 5.57
C LYS A 121 3.63 13.74 6.44
N GLU A 122 4.64 14.31 7.05
CA GLU A 122 4.47 15.48 7.93
C GLU A 122 4.14 16.75 7.13
N PRO A 123 3.49 17.76 7.78
CA PRO A 123 3.10 18.98 7.10
C PRO A 123 4.25 19.67 6.38
N GLY A 124 4.03 20.03 5.13
CA GLY A 124 4.99 20.79 4.32
C GLY A 124 6.12 19.95 3.71
N THR A 125 6.10 18.62 3.79
CA THR A 125 7.08 17.82 3.05
C THR A 125 6.75 17.78 1.57
N SER A 126 7.76 18.02 0.72
CA SER A 126 7.67 17.83 -0.73
C SER A 126 7.95 16.39 -1.18
N SER A 127 8.41 15.53 -0.27
CA SER A 127 8.78 14.14 -0.56
C SER A 127 7.58 13.34 -1.07
N LYS A 128 7.65 12.93 -2.32
CA LYS A 128 6.61 12.15 -3.01
C LYS A 128 6.77 10.66 -2.72
N THR A 129 5.70 9.90 -2.90
CA THR A 129 5.77 8.49 -3.24
C THR A 129 5.74 8.44 -4.76
N PRO A 130 6.82 8.05 -5.44
CA PRO A 130 6.88 8.05 -6.89
C PRO A 130 5.87 7.08 -7.49
N TRP A 131 5.57 7.21 -8.79
CA TRP A 131 4.78 6.21 -9.51
C TRP A 131 5.48 4.85 -9.45
N HIS A 132 4.73 3.83 -9.03
CA HIS A 132 5.22 2.46 -8.90
C HIS A 132 4.06 1.46 -8.93
N TYR A 133 4.38 0.19 -8.89
CA TYR A 133 3.47 -0.93 -8.64
C TYR A 133 4.22 -1.97 -7.80
N ASP A 134 3.54 -2.58 -6.86
CA ASP A 134 4.21 -3.35 -5.80
C ASP A 134 4.82 -4.66 -6.28
N GLU A 135 4.25 -5.29 -7.32
CA GLU A 135 4.80 -6.53 -7.89
C GLU A 135 6.28 -6.41 -8.31
N ALA A 136 6.73 -5.21 -8.68
CA ALA A 136 8.11 -4.99 -9.07
C ALA A 136 9.10 -5.33 -7.94
N TYR A 137 8.69 -5.13 -6.70
CA TYR A 137 9.53 -5.29 -5.52
C TYR A 137 9.45 -6.68 -4.88
N TRP A 138 8.33 -7.38 -5.03
CA TRP A 138 8.01 -8.54 -4.20
C TRP A 138 8.41 -9.88 -4.83
N PRO A 139 9.05 -10.79 -4.07
CA PRO A 139 9.45 -12.13 -4.56
C PRO A 139 8.26 -13.11 -4.51
N ILE A 140 7.13 -12.74 -5.09
CA ILE A 140 5.92 -13.56 -5.10
C ILE A 140 5.26 -13.58 -6.47
N LYS A 141 4.52 -14.65 -6.76
CA LYS A 141 3.79 -14.86 -8.01
C LYS A 141 2.40 -15.42 -7.70
N GLY A 142 1.38 -14.88 -8.32
CA GLY A 142 -0.03 -15.26 -8.18
C GLY A 142 -0.91 -14.09 -8.58
N ASN A 143 -2.23 -14.20 -8.48
CA ASN A 143 -3.18 -13.13 -8.81
C ASN A 143 -3.89 -12.59 -7.56
N GLN A 144 -4.09 -13.45 -6.56
CA GLN A 144 -4.76 -13.10 -5.32
C GLN A 144 -3.79 -12.36 -4.38
N ILE A 145 -3.45 -11.12 -4.75
CA ILE A 145 -2.59 -10.24 -3.96
C ILE A 145 -3.20 -8.86 -3.97
N CYS A 146 -3.54 -8.35 -2.78
CA CYS A 146 -4.10 -7.02 -2.62
C CYS A 146 -3.47 -6.27 -1.45
N ASN A 147 -3.58 -4.96 -1.54
CA ASN A 147 -3.21 -4.01 -0.51
C ASN A 147 -4.47 -3.35 0.04
N LEU A 148 -4.55 -3.22 1.35
CA LEU A 148 -5.51 -2.38 2.03
C LEU A 148 -4.77 -1.20 2.64
N TRP A 149 -5.06 -0.01 2.14
CA TRP A 149 -4.46 1.24 2.58
C TRP A 149 -5.49 2.03 3.40
N ILE A 150 -5.26 2.15 4.70
CA ILE A 150 -6.18 2.69 5.69
C ILE A 150 -5.76 4.11 6.04
N ALA A 151 -6.68 5.07 5.90
CA ALA A 151 -6.46 6.45 6.30
C ALA A 151 -6.62 6.62 7.81
N LEU A 152 -5.64 7.24 8.46
CA LEU A 152 -5.74 7.62 9.87
C LEU A 152 -6.08 9.11 10.05
N ASP A 153 -5.86 9.91 9.01
CA ASP A 153 -6.16 11.34 8.99
C ASP A 153 -7.11 11.67 7.84
N HIS A 154 -7.69 12.86 7.87
CA HIS A 154 -8.37 13.41 6.71
C HIS A 154 -7.37 13.69 5.58
N ILE A 155 -7.61 13.11 4.42
CA ILE A 155 -6.74 13.18 3.23
C ILE A 155 -7.50 13.89 2.11
N PRO A 156 -7.27 15.19 1.92
CA PRO A 156 -7.89 15.94 0.84
C PRO A 156 -7.26 15.57 -0.52
N ILE A 157 -7.89 16.01 -1.61
CA ILE A 157 -7.48 15.72 -2.97
C ILE A 157 -6.01 16.05 -3.27
N GLU A 158 -5.50 17.13 -2.66
CA GLU A 158 -4.15 17.63 -2.88
C GLU A 158 -3.06 16.67 -2.40
N THR A 159 -3.39 15.81 -1.43
CA THR A 159 -2.47 14.83 -0.83
C THR A 159 -2.91 13.38 -1.03
N ALA A 160 -4.00 13.16 -1.77
CA ALA A 160 -4.57 11.84 -2.02
C ALA A 160 -3.69 10.98 -2.91
N LEU A 161 -3.80 9.66 -2.76
CA LEU A 161 -3.22 8.70 -3.68
C LEU A 161 -3.83 8.85 -5.07
N ARG A 162 -3.01 8.59 -6.08
CA ARG A 162 -3.38 8.58 -7.50
C ARG A 162 -3.15 7.19 -8.07
N PHE A 163 -4.05 6.77 -8.96
CA PHE A 163 -4.05 5.43 -9.56
C PHE A 163 -4.25 5.52 -11.06
N VAL A 164 -3.51 4.73 -11.82
CA VAL A 164 -3.80 4.52 -13.24
C VAL A 164 -4.83 3.40 -13.36
N ILE A 165 -6.07 3.76 -13.68
CA ILE A 165 -7.21 2.85 -13.71
C ILE A 165 -7.02 1.72 -14.73
N GLY A 166 -7.25 0.47 -14.28
CA GLY A 166 -7.16 -0.72 -15.11
C GLY A 166 -5.72 -1.17 -15.43
N SER A 167 -4.70 -0.48 -14.91
CA SER A 167 -3.29 -0.79 -15.16
C SER A 167 -2.85 -2.17 -14.63
N HIS A 168 -3.53 -2.71 -13.62
CA HIS A 168 -3.26 -4.05 -13.10
C HIS A 168 -3.40 -5.17 -14.15
N ARG A 169 -4.12 -4.92 -15.24
CA ARG A 169 -4.30 -5.87 -16.37
C ARG A 169 -3.27 -5.71 -17.48
N TRP A 170 -2.35 -4.75 -17.37
CA TRP A 170 -1.34 -4.57 -18.40
C TRP A 170 -0.28 -5.66 -18.34
N ALA A 171 0.14 -6.13 -19.52
CA ALA A 171 1.23 -7.09 -19.64
C ALA A 171 2.62 -6.45 -19.52
N LYS A 172 2.67 -5.11 -19.31
CA LYS A 172 3.92 -4.35 -19.22
C LYS A 172 4.49 -4.39 -17.81
N SER A 173 5.80 -4.50 -17.72
CA SER A 173 6.58 -4.33 -16.50
C SER A 173 7.51 -3.13 -16.66
N TYR A 174 7.82 -2.48 -15.54
CA TYR A 174 8.73 -1.34 -15.47
C TYR A 174 9.72 -1.55 -14.33
N ASN A 175 10.88 -0.90 -14.41
CA ASN A 175 11.88 -0.93 -13.35
C ASN A 175 11.29 -0.39 -12.03
N PRO A 176 11.61 -1.00 -10.87
CA PRO A 176 11.24 -0.46 -9.57
C PRO A 176 11.92 0.90 -9.35
N VAL A 177 11.25 1.77 -8.58
CA VAL A 177 11.72 3.11 -8.24
C VAL A 177 11.88 3.22 -6.73
N HIS A 178 13.01 3.70 -6.23
CA HIS A 178 13.21 3.91 -4.81
C HIS A 178 12.42 5.15 -4.33
N PHE A 179 11.88 5.09 -3.11
CA PHE A 179 11.12 6.23 -2.55
C PHE A 179 12.04 7.37 -2.12
N ASP A 180 13.25 7.04 -1.67
CA ASP A 180 14.32 8.01 -1.46
C ASP A 180 14.96 8.37 -2.81
N PRO A 181 14.91 9.64 -3.24
CA PRO A 181 15.46 10.06 -4.54
C PRO A 181 16.97 9.93 -4.65
N ASP A 182 17.70 9.80 -3.53
CA ASP A 182 19.13 9.61 -3.49
C ASP A 182 19.54 8.12 -3.60
N MET A 183 18.56 7.21 -3.61
CA MET A 183 18.75 5.77 -3.75
C MET A 183 18.12 5.25 -5.05
N TYR A 184 18.64 4.14 -5.56
CA TYR A 184 18.13 3.50 -6.78
C TYR A 184 18.36 2.00 -6.75
N TYR A 185 17.46 1.27 -7.41
CA TYR A 185 17.65 -0.14 -7.72
C TYR A 185 18.44 -0.27 -9.02
N ALA A 186 19.18 -1.37 -9.17
CA ALA A 186 19.84 -1.67 -10.43
C ALA A 186 18.79 -1.89 -11.55
N ASP A 187 19.02 -1.31 -12.71
CA ASP A 187 18.15 -1.49 -13.87
C ASP A 187 18.08 -2.95 -14.28
N LEU A 188 16.87 -3.45 -14.45
CA LEU A 188 16.62 -4.80 -14.95
C LEU A 188 16.76 -4.82 -16.48
N PRO A 189 17.52 -5.78 -17.06
CA PRO A 189 17.71 -5.87 -18.50
C PRO A 189 16.38 -5.95 -19.27
N ASN A 190 16.21 -5.11 -20.28
CA ASN A 190 15.03 -5.05 -21.15
C ASN A 190 13.73 -4.62 -20.44
N ILE A 191 13.79 -4.09 -19.24
CA ILE A 191 12.66 -3.49 -18.54
C ILE A 191 12.77 -1.96 -18.65
N PRO A 192 11.77 -1.26 -19.19
CA PRO A 192 11.83 0.20 -19.32
C PRO A 192 11.74 0.90 -17.93
N PRO A 193 12.21 2.15 -17.84
CA PRO A 193 12.03 2.96 -16.63
C PRO A 193 10.54 3.21 -16.37
N MET A 194 10.21 3.43 -15.09
CA MET A 194 8.84 3.78 -14.67
C MET A 194 8.44 5.13 -15.29
N PRO A 195 7.30 5.23 -16.00
CA PRO A 195 6.79 6.50 -16.47
C PRO A 195 6.36 7.42 -15.32
N ASP A 196 6.53 8.71 -15.50
CA ASP A 196 5.90 9.72 -14.64
C ASP A 196 4.58 10.18 -15.28
N TRP A 197 3.48 9.57 -14.87
CA TRP A 197 2.15 9.94 -15.38
C TRP A 197 1.66 11.31 -14.88
N ASP A 198 2.34 11.96 -13.95
CA ASP A 198 2.06 13.36 -13.60
C ASP A 198 2.57 14.31 -14.70
N VAL A 199 3.64 13.90 -15.41
CA VAL A 199 4.25 14.67 -16.50
C VAL A 199 3.71 14.25 -17.86
N GLU A 200 3.60 12.94 -18.10
CA GLU A 200 3.19 12.35 -19.37
C GLU A 200 2.02 11.37 -19.18
N PRO A 201 0.79 11.87 -18.92
CA PRO A 201 -0.35 11.01 -18.61
C PRO A 201 -0.78 10.12 -19.79
N GLY A 202 -0.45 10.48 -21.03
CA GLY A 202 -0.94 9.81 -22.22
C GLY A 202 -2.48 9.82 -22.26
N ASP A 203 -3.06 8.73 -22.78
CA ASP A 203 -4.52 8.52 -22.81
C ASP A 203 -5.03 7.76 -21.56
N HIS A 204 -4.23 7.70 -20.49
CA HIS A 204 -4.59 6.94 -19.30
C HIS A 204 -5.48 7.74 -18.34
N LYS A 205 -6.51 7.07 -17.84
CA LYS A 205 -7.39 7.62 -16.82
C LYS A 205 -6.71 7.53 -15.45
N ILE A 206 -6.43 8.69 -14.85
CA ILE A 206 -5.87 8.78 -13.51
C ILE A 206 -6.99 9.13 -12.52
N ALA A 207 -7.17 8.29 -11.51
CA ALA A 207 -8.12 8.51 -10.44
C ALA A 207 -7.41 8.85 -9.14
N PHE A 208 -8.11 9.57 -8.27
CA PHE A 208 -7.71 9.90 -6.93
C PHE A 208 -8.85 9.61 -5.94
N ALA A 209 -8.50 9.43 -4.68
CA ALA A 209 -9.46 9.16 -3.62
C ALA A 209 -9.17 10.04 -2.39
N PRO A 210 -9.91 11.13 -2.18
CA PRO A 210 -9.95 11.78 -0.87
C PRO A 210 -10.54 10.83 0.16
N MET A 211 -10.05 10.86 1.40
CA MET A 211 -10.41 9.91 2.44
C MET A 211 -10.59 10.60 3.78
N ASP A 212 -11.42 10.02 4.60
CA ASP A 212 -11.55 10.35 6.01
C ASP A 212 -10.98 9.22 6.89
N PRO A 213 -10.67 9.48 8.18
CA PRO A 213 -10.19 8.43 9.08
C PRO A 213 -11.14 7.22 9.10
N GLY A 214 -10.57 6.02 8.94
CA GLY A 214 -11.35 4.77 8.85
C GLY A 214 -11.75 4.34 7.45
N ASP A 215 -11.60 5.19 6.44
CA ASP A 215 -11.73 4.79 5.04
C ASP A 215 -10.58 3.89 4.61
N CYS A 216 -10.84 3.03 3.62
CA CYS A 216 -9.86 2.09 3.10
C CYS A 216 -9.84 2.08 1.56
N LEU A 217 -8.66 2.15 0.98
CA LEU A 217 -8.43 1.81 -0.42
C LEU A 217 -7.98 0.36 -0.51
N VAL A 218 -8.66 -0.42 -1.36
CA VAL A 218 -8.21 -1.77 -1.69
C VAL A 218 -7.73 -1.78 -3.13
N PHE A 219 -6.48 -2.15 -3.36
CA PHE A 219 -5.93 -2.16 -4.71
C PHE A 219 -5.05 -3.37 -5.00
N ASN A 220 -5.01 -3.73 -6.28
CA ASN A 220 -4.21 -4.85 -6.76
C ASN A 220 -2.73 -4.46 -6.80
N ARG A 221 -1.85 -5.39 -6.45
CA ARG A 221 -0.39 -5.19 -6.46
C ARG A 221 0.19 -4.67 -7.79
N ARG A 222 -0.52 -4.88 -8.90
CA ARG A 222 -0.13 -4.41 -10.23
C ARG A 222 -0.70 -3.05 -10.60
N THR A 223 -1.56 -2.47 -9.78
CA THR A 223 -2.12 -1.15 -10.05
C THR A 223 -1.04 -0.09 -9.83
N PHE A 224 -0.73 0.66 -10.90
CA PHE A 224 0.22 1.77 -10.78
C PHE A 224 -0.38 2.88 -9.94
N HIS A 225 0.40 3.32 -8.97
CA HIS A 225 -0.05 4.36 -8.04
C HIS A 225 1.11 5.24 -7.57
N SER A 226 0.75 6.41 -7.09
CA SER A 226 1.67 7.41 -6.55
C SER A 226 0.99 8.24 -5.47
N ALA A 227 1.77 9.06 -4.77
CA ALA A 227 1.21 10.08 -3.89
C ALA A 227 2.09 11.33 -3.89
N PRO A 228 1.51 12.55 -3.93
CA PRO A 228 2.26 13.78 -3.75
C PRO A 228 2.88 13.86 -2.35
N GLY A 229 3.70 14.88 -2.13
CA GLY A 229 4.08 15.32 -0.79
C GLY A 229 2.86 15.77 0.02
N ASN A 230 3.08 16.22 1.23
CA ASN A 230 2.02 16.78 2.07
C ASN A 230 2.09 18.31 2.05
N SER A 231 1.27 18.96 1.23
CA SER A 231 1.19 20.41 1.09
C SER A 231 0.39 21.10 2.20
N LEU A 232 -0.23 20.35 3.10
CA LEU A 232 -0.96 20.89 4.24
C LEU A 232 0.01 21.56 5.22
N LYS A 233 -0.47 22.58 5.93
CA LYS A 233 0.38 23.38 6.84
C LYS A 233 0.46 22.84 8.26
N THR A 234 -0.55 22.11 8.70
CA THR A 234 -0.73 21.74 10.11
C THR A 234 -1.14 20.28 10.34
N SER A 235 -1.53 19.56 9.28
CA SER A 235 -2.06 18.22 9.42
C SER A 235 -1.11 17.21 8.79
N SER A 236 -0.69 16.23 9.55
CA SER A 236 0.02 15.05 9.04
C SER A 236 -0.89 14.21 8.13
N ARG A 237 -0.32 13.42 7.27
CA ARG A 237 -0.98 12.41 6.47
C ARG A 237 -0.44 11.05 6.87
N ARG A 238 -1.15 10.38 7.80
CA ARG A 238 -0.79 9.06 8.31
C ARG A 238 -1.67 8.00 7.69
N ALA A 239 -1.05 6.90 7.30
CA ALA A 239 -1.75 5.74 6.78
C ALA A 239 -1.03 4.44 7.11
N LEU A 240 -1.81 3.36 7.20
CA LEU A 240 -1.31 2.00 7.29
C LEU A 240 -1.71 1.24 6.04
N ALA A 241 -0.74 0.69 5.31
CA ALA A 241 -1.00 -0.32 4.31
C ALA A 241 -0.79 -1.72 4.91
N THR A 242 -1.68 -2.65 4.57
CA THR A 242 -1.55 -4.07 4.91
C THR A 242 -1.61 -4.88 3.62
N HIS A 243 -0.67 -5.81 3.47
CA HIS A 243 -0.50 -6.58 2.24
C HIS A 243 -0.92 -8.03 2.47
N TRP A 244 -1.73 -8.57 1.55
CA TRP A 244 -2.40 -9.86 1.71
C TRP A 244 -2.22 -10.72 0.48
N ILE A 245 -1.99 -12.01 0.69
CA ILE A 245 -1.81 -13.01 -0.35
C ILE A 245 -2.74 -14.20 -0.14
N GLY A 246 -3.38 -14.63 -1.22
CA GLY A 246 -4.37 -15.70 -1.23
C GLY A 246 -3.83 -17.05 -1.70
N ASP A 247 -4.77 -17.94 -2.05
CA ASP A 247 -4.50 -19.36 -2.31
C ASP A 247 -3.61 -19.64 -3.52
N ASP A 248 -3.61 -18.77 -4.55
CA ASP A 248 -2.86 -18.98 -5.79
C ASP A 248 -1.43 -18.42 -5.74
N VAL A 249 -1.00 -17.89 -4.59
CA VAL A 249 0.27 -17.19 -4.46
C VAL A 249 1.38 -18.13 -4.00
N THR A 250 2.51 -18.05 -4.70
CA THR A 250 3.72 -18.82 -4.40
C THR A 250 4.94 -17.92 -4.30
N TYR A 251 5.94 -18.38 -3.57
CA TYR A 251 7.24 -17.75 -3.53
C TYR A 251 7.89 -17.79 -4.92
N ASN A 252 8.41 -16.65 -5.37
CA ASN A 252 9.09 -16.50 -6.63
C ASN A 252 10.47 -15.88 -6.38
N ASP A 253 11.48 -16.74 -6.26
CA ASP A 253 12.85 -16.30 -6.07
C ASP A 253 13.29 -15.42 -7.24
N LYS A 254 13.46 -14.14 -6.98
CA LYS A 254 13.89 -13.12 -7.94
C LYS A 254 15.39 -12.97 -7.90
N ALA A 255 15.98 -12.81 -9.08
CA ALA A 255 17.42 -12.58 -9.23
C ALA A 255 17.86 -11.15 -8.85
N HIS A 256 16.91 -10.26 -8.51
CA HIS A 256 17.18 -8.89 -8.14
C HIS A 256 16.72 -8.59 -6.71
N GLU A 257 17.18 -7.48 -6.19
CA GLU A 257 16.82 -6.99 -4.86
C GLU A 257 15.30 -6.85 -4.70
N THR A 258 14.80 -7.21 -3.52
CA THR A 258 13.38 -7.10 -3.13
C THR A 258 13.21 -6.04 -2.05
N ASP A 259 12.06 -5.38 -2.04
CA ASP A 259 11.72 -4.40 -1.03
C ASP A 259 10.26 -4.62 -0.55
N PRO A 260 10.01 -4.84 0.74
CA PRO A 260 11.04 -4.96 1.78
C PRO A 260 11.96 -6.15 1.51
N PRO A 261 13.20 -6.12 2.02
CA PRO A 261 14.12 -7.23 1.87
C PRO A 261 13.49 -8.53 2.34
N TYR A 262 13.70 -9.62 1.59
CA TYR A 262 13.17 -10.92 1.92
C TYR A 262 13.55 -11.35 3.35
N ARG A 263 12.55 -11.74 4.13
CA ARG A 263 12.70 -12.11 5.54
C ARG A 263 12.12 -13.48 5.89
N GLY A 264 11.52 -14.19 4.92
CA GLY A 264 10.91 -15.50 5.14
C GLY A 264 11.96 -16.60 5.18
N GLU A 265 11.97 -17.39 6.26
CA GLU A 265 12.86 -18.53 6.41
C GLU A 265 12.27 -19.80 5.76
N GLY A 266 13.12 -20.56 5.06
CA GLY A 266 12.76 -21.86 4.50
C GLY A 266 11.84 -21.82 3.28
N LEU A 267 11.58 -20.65 2.68
CA LEU A 267 10.78 -20.56 1.47
C LEU A 267 11.52 -21.16 0.27
N VAL A 268 10.78 -21.91 -0.55
CA VAL A 268 11.30 -22.60 -1.75
C VAL A 268 10.55 -22.06 -2.97
N HIS A 269 11.28 -21.76 -4.05
CA HIS A 269 10.71 -21.27 -5.30
C HIS A 269 9.54 -22.16 -5.78
N GLY A 270 8.39 -21.54 -6.04
CA GLY A 270 7.14 -22.22 -6.40
C GLY A 270 6.36 -22.81 -5.20
N GLY A 271 6.90 -22.75 -3.99
CA GLY A 271 6.25 -23.21 -2.77
C GLY A 271 5.34 -22.16 -2.12
N SER A 272 4.69 -22.57 -1.01
CA SER A 272 3.86 -21.68 -0.21
C SER A 272 4.67 -20.54 0.40
N MET A 273 4.04 -19.39 0.59
CA MET A 273 4.60 -18.26 1.33
C MET A 273 4.45 -18.39 2.85
N GLU A 274 3.71 -19.39 3.34
CA GLU A 274 3.43 -19.52 4.76
C GLU A 274 4.69 -19.84 5.57
N CYS A 275 5.03 -18.97 6.51
CA CYS A 275 6.11 -19.14 7.48
C CYS A 275 5.86 -18.25 8.71
N ALA A 276 6.78 -18.23 9.69
CA ALA A 276 6.65 -17.39 10.88
C ALA A 276 6.57 -15.88 10.54
N THR A 277 7.26 -15.44 9.49
CA THR A 277 7.25 -14.06 9.03
C THR A 277 5.98 -13.73 8.23
N PHE A 278 5.40 -14.71 7.56
CA PHE A 278 4.20 -14.57 6.73
C PHE A 278 3.13 -15.56 7.22
N PRO A 279 2.46 -15.26 8.33
CA PRO A 279 1.54 -16.18 8.96
C PRO A 279 0.25 -16.35 8.18
N ARG A 280 -0.29 -17.57 8.17
CA ARG A 280 -1.65 -17.82 7.73
C ARG A 280 -2.62 -17.22 8.75
N VAL A 281 -3.59 -16.45 8.26
CA VAL A 281 -4.63 -15.79 9.07
C VAL A 281 -5.99 -16.47 8.86
N ARG A 282 -6.19 -17.07 7.70
CA ARG A 282 -7.44 -17.76 7.35
C ARG A 282 -7.16 -19.02 6.54
#